data_29cc7c5dfb63ed02d450f433afb19344
#
_entry.id   29cc7c5dfb63ed02d450f433afb19344
#
_cell.length_a   1.000
_cell.length_b   1.000
_cell.length_c   1.000
_cell.angle_alpha   90.00
_cell.angle_beta   90.00
_cell.angle_gamma   90.00
#
_symmetry.space_group_name_H-M   'P 1'
#
loop_
_entity.id
_entity.type
_entity.pdbx_description
1 polymer ?
#
loop_
_entity_poly.entity_id
_entity_poly.type
_entity_poly.pdbx_seq_one_letter_code
_entity_poly.pdbx_strand_id
1 'polypeptide(L)' 'MAKSLSCKDVGADCDFVACGKTEGEIFEKVKQHAKDVHNMSEIPKDFYDKARSAIRDVERC' A
#
# COMPACT_ATOMS: atom_id res chain seq x y z
N MET A 1 5.50 -5.56 -16.21
CA MET A 1 4.53 -5.96 -15.19
C MET A 1 4.74 -5.15 -13.93
N ALA A 2 3.68 -4.65 -13.37
CA ALA A 2 3.73 -3.83 -12.16
C ALA A 2 2.73 -4.34 -11.16
N LYS A 3 2.83 -3.81 -9.94
CA LYS A 3 1.90 -4.15 -8.88
C LYS A 3 1.27 -2.88 -8.35
N SER A 4 0.03 -2.99 -7.93
CA SER A 4 -0.74 -1.85 -7.45
C SER A 4 -1.47 -2.23 -6.17
N LEU A 5 -1.55 -1.27 -5.26
CA LEU A 5 -2.27 -1.45 -4.00
C LEU A 5 -3.11 -0.22 -3.73
N SER A 6 -4.40 -0.43 -3.57
CA SER A 6 -5.31 0.65 -3.20
C SER A 6 -5.44 0.72 -1.68
N CYS A 7 -5.31 1.91 -1.14
CA CYS A 7 -5.45 2.13 0.29
C CYS A 7 -6.84 1.70 0.79
N LYS A 8 -7.84 1.85 -0.06
CA LYS A 8 -9.20 1.45 0.24
C LYS A 8 -9.32 -0.05 0.48
N ASP A 9 -8.53 -0.83 -0.22
CA ASP A 9 -8.57 -2.29 -0.12
C ASP A 9 -8.02 -2.80 1.22
N VAL A 10 -7.28 -1.98 1.94
CA VAL A 10 -6.77 -2.35 3.26
C VAL A 10 -7.60 -1.74 4.39
N GLY A 11 -8.76 -1.21 4.05
CA GLY A 11 -9.67 -0.66 5.04
C GLY A 11 -9.39 0.80 5.41
N ALA A 12 -8.47 1.44 4.71
CA ALA A 12 -8.21 2.86 4.94
C ALA A 12 -9.21 3.73 4.20
N ASP A 13 -9.54 4.85 4.78
CA ASP A 13 -10.55 5.75 4.23
C ASP A 13 -9.89 6.84 3.40
N CYS A 14 -9.24 6.43 2.32
CA CYS A 14 -8.59 7.37 1.41
C CYS A 14 -8.52 6.78 0.00
N ASP A 15 -8.25 7.64 -0.98
CA ASP A 15 -8.20 7.24 -2.39
C ASP A 15 -6.76 7.00 -2.87
N PHE A 16 -5.84 6.84 -1.96
CA PHE A 16 -4.44 6.64 -2.32
C PHE A 16 -4.23 5.29 -2.99
N VAL A 17 -3.47 5.31 -4.07
CA VAL A 17 -3.07 4.09 -4.77
C VAL A 17 -1.55 4.07 -4.87
N ALA A 18 -0.95 3.02 -4.35
CA ALA A 18 0.48 2.80 -4.46
C ALA A 18 0.76 1.87 -5.63
N CYS A 19 1.75 2.20 -6.41
CA CYS A 19 2.11 1.40 -7.57
C CYS A 19 3.63 1.27 -7.64
N GLY A 20 4.11 0.07 -7.99
CA GLY A 20 5.54 -0.19 -8.09
C GLY A 20 5.80 -1.48 -8.82
N LYS A 21 7.06 -1.75 -9.09
CA LYS A 21 7.45 -2.98 -9.78
C LYS A 21 7.48 -4.17 -8.84
N THR A 22 7.71 -3.93 -7.56
CA THR A 22 7.80 -4.98 -6.55
C THR A 22 6.95 -4.62 -5.35
N GLU A 23 6.67 -5.62 -4.53
CA GLU A 23 5.96 -5.39 -3.28
C GLU A 23 6.73 -4.44 -2.37
N GLY A 24 8.05 -4.54 -2.36
CA GLY A 24 8.88 -3.65 -1.55
C GLY A 24 8.67 -2.19 -1.88
N GLU A 25 8.60 -1.86 -3.16
CA GLU A 25 8.35 -0.48 -3.59
C GLU A 25 6.99 0.00 -3.14
N ILE A 26 5.98 -0.87 -3.23
CA ILE A 26 4.63 -0.53 -2.80
C ILE A 26 4.61 -0.28 -1.30
N PHE A 27 5.24 -1.14 -0.52
CA PHE A 27 5.28 -0.99 0.93
C PHE A 27 6.00 0.28 1.37
N GLU A 28 7.04 0.69 0.66
CA GLU A 28 7.72 1.94 0.97
C GLU A 28 6.79 3.12 0.77
N LYS A 29 6.03 3.12 -0.31
CA LYS A 29 5.07 4.18 -0.60
C LYS A 29 3.94 4.18 0.42
N VAL A 30 3.44 3.01 0.75
CA VAL A 30 2.37 2.88 1.75
C VAL A 30 2.84 3.34 3.12
N LYS A 31 4.06 2.97 3.50
CA LYS A 31 4.64 3.37 4.76
C LYS A 31 4.74 4.89 4.89
N GLN A 32 5.23 5.54 3.83
CA GLN A 32 5.35 6.98 3.81
C GLN A 32 3.97 7.66 3.85
N HIS A 33 3.03 7.11 3.09
CA HIS A 33 1.66 7.61 3.07
C HIS A 33 1.01 7.51 4.44
N ALA A 34 1.17 6.37 5.10
CA ALA A 34 0.60 6.17 6.43
C ALA A 34 1.18 7.16 7.44
N LYS A 35 2.47 7.43 7.33
CA LYS A 35 3.13 8.38 8.21
C LYS A 35 2.65 9.81 7.97
N ASP A 36 2.53 10.19 6.70
CA ASP A 36 2.19 11.58 6.33
C ASP A 36 0.71 11.88 6.47
N VAL A 37 -0.15 10.94 6.10
CA VAL A 37 -1.59 11.18 6.02
C VAL A 37 -2.32 10.62 7.23
N HIS A 38 -1.98 9.42 7.64
CA HIS A 38 -2.66 8.76 8.75
C HIS A 38 -1.91 8.90 10.07
N ASN A 39 -0.81 9.62 10.06
CA ASN A 39 -0.01 9.91 11.26
C ASN A 39 0.40 8.66 12.02
N MET A 40 0.72 7.59 11.30
CA MET A 40 1.16 6.32 11.87
C MET A 40 2.68 6.28 11.91
N SER A 41 3.25 6.27 13.11
CA SER A 41 4.69 6.16 13.26
C SER A 41 5.20 4.75 13.01
N GLU A 42 4.33 3.77 13.16
CA GLU A 42 4.67 2.37 12.99
C GLU A 42 3.48 1.63 12.38
N ILE A 43 3.75 0.77 11.40
CA ILE A 43 2.71 0.01 10.73
C ILE A 43 2.59 -1.36 11.36
N PRO A 44 1.41 -1.75 11.86
CA PRO A 44 1.23 -3.07 12.45
C PRO A 44 1.37 -4.18 11.42
N LYS A 45 1.76 -5.34 11.91
CA LYS A 45 1.94 -6.51 11.05
C LYS A 45 0.64 -6.89 10.34
N ASP A 46 -0.48 -6.75 11.02
CA ASP A 46 -1.78 -7.04 10.43
C ASP A 46 -2.05 -6.19 9.20
N PHE A 47 -1.60 -4.94 9.22
CA PHE A 47 -1.73 -4.05 8.09
C PHE A 47 -0.92 -4.56 6.90
N TYR A 48 0.30 -5.00 7.15
CA TYR A 48 1.15 -5.56 6.11
C TYR A 48 0.51 -6.80 5.48
N ASP A 49 -0.08 -7.65 6.29
CA ASP A 49 -0.74 -8.87 5.80
C ASP A 49 -1.92 -8.52 4.90
N LYS A 50 -2.72 -7.56 5.31
CA LYS A 50 -3.85 -7.08 4.51
C LYS A 50 -3.36 -6.44 3.22
N ALA A 51 -2.33 -5.62 3.30
CA ALA A 51 -1.78 -4.95 2.13
C ALA A 51 -1.25 -5.96 1.12
N ARG A 52 -0.55 -6.95 1.60
CA ARG A 52 0.00 -8.00 0.73
C ARG A 52 -1.12 -8.72 -0.02
N SER A 53 -2.21 -9.01 0.67
CA SER A 53 -3.35 -9.69 0.06
C SER A 53 -4.09 -8.81 -0.92
N ALA A 54 -4.00 -7.50 -0.76
CA ALA A 54 -4.70 -6.55 -1.61
C ALA A 54 -3.89 -6.11 -2.83
N ILE A 55 -2.60 -6.46 -2.89
CA ILE A 55 -1.76 -6.10 -4.01
C ILE A 55 -2.22 -6.84 -5.26
N ARG A 56 -2.36 -6.11 -6.35
CA ARG A 56 -2.80 -6.66 -7.63
C ARG A 56 -1.71 -6.49 -8.68
N ASP A 57 -1.68 -7.43 -9.61
CA ASP A 57 -0.80 -7.33 -10.76
C ASP A 57 -1.47 -6.48 -11.82
N VAL A 58 -0.75 -5.47 -12.31
CA VAL A 58 -1.24 -4.59 -13.36
C VAL A 58 -0.18 -4.49 -14.46
N GLU A 59 -0.60 -4.13 -15.66
CA GLU A 59 0.34 -4.03 -16.76
C GLU A 59 1.29 -2.86 -16.57
N ARG A 60 0.77 -1.76 -16.03
CA ARG A 60 1.56 -0.57 -15.76
C ARG A 60 0.83 0.34 -14.78
N CYS A 61 1.58 1.22 -14.19
CA CYS A 61 1.02 2.20 -13.26
C CYS A 61 0.42 3.40 -13.98
#